data_4a3becc9a49d6b8f6e110cb31474bf7a
#
_entry.id   4a3becc9a49d6b8f6e110cb31474bf7a
#
_cell.length_a   1.000
_cell.length_b   1.000
_cell.length_c   1.000
_cell.angle_alpha   90.00
_cell.angle_beta   90.00
_cell.angle_gamma   90.00
#
_symmetry.space_group_name_H-M   'P 1'
#
loop_
_entity.id
_entity.type
_entity.pdbx_description
1 polymer ?
#
loop_
_entity_poly.entity_id
_entity_poly.type
_entity_poly.pdbx_seq_one_letter_code
_entity_poly.pdbx_strand_id
1 'polypeptide(L)'
;MTTKVEVFVDYVCPFCFLVEDAIEELRRRRDVEIEIRPFELRPDPVPTLKPEDDYLPRVWNASVYPMARRMGVDIKLPTISPQPRSDKAFMVLQLAAEHGLGEAYSDAMFRAFFQQDRNIGEDEVIIDVAVSVGLERADVVAALASEDRRRRQDEDQEFAVKTVGVSAVPSFRVDGRLVPGVLDAEHLTRLVDEAVAREA
;
A
#
# COMPACT_ATOMS: atom_id res chain seq x y z
N MET A 1 -8.76 24.54 -0.41
CA MET A 1 -7.46 23.99 0.01
C MET A 1 -7.48 22.49 -0.26
N THR A 2 -6.42 21.96 -0.85
CA THR A 2 -6.29 20.51 -1.10
C THR A 2 -6.04 19.81 0.23
N THR A 3 -6.88 18.84 0.60
CA THR A 3 -6.74 18.10 1.85
C THR A 3 -5.81 16.92 1.66
N LYS A 4 -4.78 16.80 2.51
CA LYS A 4 -3.85 15.67 2.47
C LYS A 4 -4.45 14.45 3.16
N VAL A 5 -4.39 13.31 2.46
CA VAL A 5 -4.80 11.99 2.96
C VAL A 5 -3.60 11.05 2.89
N GLU A 6 -3.06 10.67 4.03
CA GLU A 6 -2.02 9.64 4.11
C GLU A 6 -2.68 8.27 4.19
N VAL A 7 -2.23 7.33 3.35
CA VAL A 7 -2.75 5.95 3.31
C VAL A 7 -1.61 4.99 3.62
N PHE A 8 -1.65 4.39 4.80
CA PHE A 8 -0.65 3.39 5.22
C PHE A 8 -1.03 2.03 4.68
N VAL A 9 -0.11 1.41 3.95
CA VAL A 9 -0.33 0.15 3.23
C VAL A 9 0.84 -0.82 3.36
N ASP A 10 0.55 -2.11 3.17
CA ASP A 10 1.54 -3.14 2.86
C ASP A 10 1.15 -3.84 1.57
N TYR A 11 2.09 -4.00 0.63
CA TYR A 11 1.82 -4.62 -0.67
C TYR A 11 1.44 -6.10 -0.59
N VAL A 12 1.71 -6.76 0.55
CA VAL A 12 1.24 -8.14 0.80
C VAL A 12 -0.10 -8.20 1.55
N CYS A 13 -0.70 -7.06 1.90
CA CYS A 13 -1.98 -6.98 2.56
C CYS A 13 -3.14 -6.92 1.54
N PRO A 14 -3.98 -7.97 1.43
CA PRO A 14 -5.08 -7.97 0.47
C PRO A 14 -6.11 -6.88 0.75
N PHE A 15 -6.31 -6.50 2.01
CA PHE A 15 -7.23 -5.44 2.39
C PHE A 15 -6.77 -4.06 1.92
N CYS A 16 -5.45 -3.84 1.76
CA CYS A 16 -4.91 -2.62 1.16
C CYS A 16 -5.24 -2.53 -0.33
N PHE A 17 -5.20 -3.64 -1.06
CA PHE A 17 -5.62 -3.65 -2.46
C PHE A 17 -7.13 -3.40 -2.61
N LEU A 18 -7.96 -3.89 -1.70
CA LEU A 18 -9.41 -3.72 -1.76
C LEU A 18 -9.89 -2.27 -1.59
N VAL A 19 -9.06 -1.36 -1.08
CA VAL A 19 -9.46 0.06 -0.91
C VAL A 19 -9.05 0.97 -2.08
N GLU A 20 -8.33 0.47 -3.09
CA GLU A 20 -7.85 1.27 -4.22
C GLU A 20 -9.00 1.98 -4.96
N ASP A 21 -10.08 1.28 -5.29
CA ASP A 21 -11.23 1.87 -5.95
C ASP A 21 -11.92 2.95 -5.10
N ALA A 22 -11.93 2.78 -3.78
CA ALA A 22 -12.49 3.77 -2.85
C ALA A 22 -11.63 5.05 -2.80
N ILE A 23 -10.30 4.90 -2.87
CA ILE A 23 -9.36 6.04 -2.95
C ILE A 23 -9.54 6.78 -4.26
N GLU A 24 -9.63 6.06 -5.38
CA GLU A 24 -9.87 6.67 -6.69
C GLU A 24 -11.21 7.43 -6.73
N GLU A 25 -12.27 6.87 -6.16
CA GLU A 25 -13.56 7.53 -6.07
C GLU A 25 -13.53 8.76 -5.15
N LEU A 26 -12.76 8.73 -4.05
CA LEU A 26 -12.55 9.90 -3.20
C LEU A 26 -11.95 11.06 -4.01
N ARG A 27 -10.93 10.80 -4.83
CA ARG A 27 -10.31 11.82 -5.70
C ARG A 27 -11.27 12.43 -6.70
N ARG A 28 -12.23 11.64 -7.20
CA ARG A 28 -13.27 12.17 -8.08
C ARG A 28 -14.26 13.09 -7.36
N ARG A 29 -14.45 12.88 -6.05
CA ARG A 29 -15.42 13.62 -5.24
C ARG A 29 -14.85 14.84 -4.55
N ARG A 30 -13.55 14.85 -4.24
CA ARG A 30 -12.89 15.89 -3.43
C ARG A 30 -11.52 16.25 -3.98
N ASP A 31 -11.13 17.49 -3.74
CA ASP A 31 -9.78 17.97 -3.98
C ASP A 31 -8.86 17.47 -2.86
N VAL A 32 -8.22 16.33 -3.09
CA VAL A 32 -7.34 15.66 -2.13
C VAL A 32 -6.00 15.32 -2.75
N GLU A 33 -4.97 15.40 -1.93
CA GLU A 33 -3.65 14.86 -2.20
C GLU A 33 -3.50 13.52 -1.46
N ILE A 34 -3.36 12.43 -2.21
CA ILE A 34 -3.15 11.10 -1.65
C ILE A 34 -1.65 10.84 -1.53
N GLU A 35 -1.21 10.53 -0.33
CA GLU A 35 0.16 10.07 -0.07
C GLU A 35 0.15 8.62 0.42
N ILE A 36 0.69 7.72 -0.40
CA ILE A 36 0.88 6.32 0.00
C ILE A 36 2.08 6.24 0.95
N ARG A 37 1.85 5.70 2.14
CA ARG A 37 2.84 5.56 3.21
C ARG A 37 3.14 4.09 3.46
N PRO A 38 4.42 3.72 3.54
CA PRO A 38 4.81 2.34 3.79
C PRO A 38 4.49 1.91 5.22
N PHE A 39 4.04 0.67 5.36
CA PHE A 39 3.92 -0.02 6.65
C PHE A 39 4.06 -1.52 6.43
N GLU A 40 5.21 -2.08 6.79
CA GLU A 40 5.41 -3.51 6.74
C GLU A 40 4.72 -4.20 7.91
N LEU A 41 3.79 -5.12 7.60
CA LEU A 41 3.14 -5.98 8.61
C LEU A 41 4.14 -6.92 9.30
N ARG A 42 5.18 -7.31 8.58
CA ARG A 42 6.20 -8.26 9.02
C ARG A 42 7.60 -7.81 8.62
N PRO A 43 8.09 -6.71 9.22
CA PRO A 43 9.46 -6.26 8.98
C PRO A 43 10.47 -7.30 9.48
N ASP A 44 11.70 -7.26 8.96
CA ASP A 44 12.77 -8.13 9.46
C ASP A 44 12.98 -7.91 10.97
N PRO A 45 13.20 -8.98 11.78
CA PRO A 45 13.34 -10.40 11.45
C PRO A 45 12.03 -11.22 11.56
N VAL A 46 10.85 -10.59 11.60
CA VAL A 46 9.56 -11.31 11.73
C VAL A 46 9.34 -12.23 10.53
N PRO A 47 9.07 -13.54 10.72
CA PRO A 47 8.82 -14.45 9.60
C PRO A 47 7.61 -14.02 8.77
N THR A 48 7.72 -14.11 7.44
CA THR A 48 6.60 -13.89 6.54
C THR A 48 5.69 -15.12 6.47
N LEU A 49 4.48 -14.93 5.96
CA LEU A 49 3.48 -16.00 5.90
C LEU A 49 3.73 -16.93 4.71
N LYS A 50 3.19 -18.15 4.81
CA LYS A 50 3.26 -19.15 3.75
C LYS A 50 1.84 -19.51 3.30
N PRO A 51 1.55 -19.50 1.98
CA PRO A 51 0.23 -19.84 1.46
C PRO A 51 -0.19 -21.29 1.76
N GLU A 52 0.77 -22.21 1.91
CA GLU A 52 0.54 -23.60 2.26
C GLU A 52 0.15 -23.84 3.73
N ASP A 53 0.37 -22.85 4.61
CA ASP A 53 -0.06 -22.91 6.00
C ASP A 53 -1.55 -22.59 6.13
N ASP A 54 -2.22 -23.12 7.16
CA ASP A 54 -3.68 -22.98 7.37
C ASP A 54 -4.17 -21.53 7.51
N TYR A 55 -3.30 -20.60 7.90
CA TYR A 55 -3.71 -19.25 8.23
C TYR A 55 -4.21 -18.47 7.02
N LEU A 56 -3.41 -18.38 5.95
CA LEU A 56 -3.77 -17.60 4.76
C LEU A 56 -5.03 -18.13 4.07
N PRO A 57 -5.13 -19.45 3.72
CA PRO A 57 -6.34 -19.97 3.09
C PRO A 57 -7.59 -19.74 3.94
N ARG A 58 -7.50 -19.87 5.28
CA ARG A 58 -8.62 -19.64 6.18
C ARG A 58 -9.07 -18.18 6.16
N VAL A 59 -8.15 -17.21 6.29
CA VAL A 59 -8.46 -15.77 6.28
C VAL A 59 -9.01 -15.35 4.92
N TRP A 60 -8.41 -15.83 3.84
CA TRP A 60 -8.85 -15.52 2.50
C TRP A 60 -10.27 -16.03 2.21
N ASN A 61 -10.59 -17.25 2.59
CA ASN A 61 -11.93 -17.80 2.41
C ASN A 61 -12.97 -17.15 3.31
N ALA A 62 -12.61 -16.83 4.57
CA ALA A 62 -13.53 -16.26 5.54
C ALA A 62 -13.79 -14.76 5.33
N SER A 63 -12.81 -14.01 4.82
CA SER A 63 -12.87 -12.54 4.81
C SER A 63 -12.53 -11.91 3.46
N VAL A 64 -11.38 -12.25 2.87
CA VAL A 64 -10.88 -11.55 1.67
C VAL A 64 -11.78 -11.80 0.46
N TYR A 65 -12.01 -13.05 0.09
CA TYR A 65 -12.86 -13.39 -1.05
C TYR A 65 -14.31 -12.91 -0.92
N PRO A 66 -14.99 -13.04 0.24
CA PRO A 66 -16.32 -12.47 0.40
C PRO A 66 -16.34 -10.95 0.25
N MET A 67 -15.33 -10.24 0.76
CA MET A 67 -15.23 -8.78 0.63
C MET A 67 -14.95 -8.38 -0.82
N ALA A 68 -13.97 -9.01 -1.47
CA ALA A 68 -13.61 -8.76 -2.86
C ALA A 68 -14.81 -8.94 -3.82
N ARG A 69 -15.60 -10.01 -3.62
CA ARG A 69 -16.83 -10.24 -4.41
C ARG A 69 -17.86 -9.11 -4.23
N ARG A 70 -18.03 -8.60 -2.99
CA ARG A 70 -18.94 -7.48 -2.74
C ARG A 70 -18.47 -6.18 -3.39
N MET A 71 -17.15 -6.00 -3.48
CA MET A 71 -16.53 -4.81 -4.04
C MET A 71 -16.25 -4.92 -5.54
N GLY A 72 -16.47 -6.09 -6.15
CA GLY A 72 -16.20 -6.32 -7.58
C GLY A 72 -14.72 -6.39 -7.94
N VAL A 73 -13.83 -6.63 -6.96
CA VAL A 73 -12.38 -6.69 -7.15
C VAL A 73 -11.94 -8.12 -7.47
N ASP A 74 -11.20 -8.29 -8.58
CA ASP A 74 -10.54 -9.56 -8.89
C ASP A 74 -9.23 -9.67 -8.11
N ILE A 75 -9.17 -10.64 -7.20
CA ILE A 75 -8.01 -10.87 -6.32
C ILE A 75 -7.84 -12.36 -6.07
N LYS A 76 -6.58 -12.81 -6.01
CA LYS A 76 -6.22 -14.20 -5.73
C LYS A 76 -5.16 -14.27 -4.64
N LEU A 77 -5.24 -15.30 -3.80
CA LEU A 77 -4.15 -15.61 -2.87
C LEU A 77 -2.91 -15.98 -3.70
N PRO A 78 -1.82 -15.21 -3.59
CA PRO A 78 -0.58 -15.52 -4.31
C PRO A 78 0.01 -16.86 -3.91
N THR A 79 0.65 -17.52 -4.86
CA THR A 79 1.28 -18.84 -4.65
C THR A 79 2.73 -18.74 -4.14
N ILE A 80 3.30 -17.54 -4.12
CA ILE A 80 4.69 -17.27 -3.69
C ILE A 80 4.86 -17.67 -2.22
N SER A 81 5.82 -18.54 -1.93
CA SER A 81 6.10 -19.03 -0.58
C SER A 81 7.60 -19.01 -0.25
N PRO A 82 7.98 -18.44 0.90
CA PRO A 82 7.17 -17.60 1.75
C PRO A 82 6.73 -16.31 1.03
N GLN A 83 5.66 -15.66 1.51
CA GLN A 83 5.29 -14.36 0.95
C GLN A 83 6.45 -13.36 1.07
N PRO A 84 6.65 -12.49 0.07
CA PRO A 84 7.78 -11.57 0.04
C PRO A 84 7.68 -10.49 1.14
N ARG A 85 8.81 -9.85 1.43
CA ARG A 85 8.86 -8.59 2.16
C ARG A 85 8.60 -7.43 1.20
N SER A 86 8.08 -6.35 1.71
CA SER A 86 7.70 -5.17 0.92
C SER A 86 8.76 -4.06 0.96
N ASP A 87 9.81 -4.20 1.79
CA ASP A 87 10.84 -3.19 2.03
C ASP A 87 11.46 -2.61 0.75
N LYS A 88 11.93 -3.49 -0.15
CA LYS A 88 12.51 -3.08 -1.43
C LYS A 88 11.51 -2.35 -2.34
N ALA A 89 10.28 -2.85 -2.39
CA ALA A 89 9.22 -2.22 -3.15
C ALA A 89 8.91 -0.81 -2.62
N PHE A 90 8.96 -0.61 -1.30
CA PHE A 90 8.81 0.71 -0.68
C PHE A 90 10.00 1.64 -0.91
N MET A 91 11.23 1.12 -1.05
CA MET A 91 12.36 1.96 -1.49
C MET A 91 12.13 2.57 -2.89
N VAL A 92 11.49 1.82 -3.78
CA VAL A 92 11.12 2.31 -5.12
C VAL A 92 9.86 3.18 -5.08
N LEU A 93 8.95 2.99 -4.12
CA LEU A 93 7.84 3.92 -3.88
C LEU A 93 8.34 5.34 -3.58
N GLN A 94 9.45 5.49 -2.85
CA GLN A 94 10.05 6.81 -2.61
C GLN A 94 10.45 7.49 -3.92
N LEU A 95 11.10 6.75 -4.84
CA LEU A 95 11.45 7.26 -6.18
C LEU A 95 10.18 7.61 -6.98
N ALA A 96 9.19 6.72 -6.97
CA ALA A 96 7.93 6.95 -7.67
C ALA A 96 7.20 8.21 -7.15
N ALA A 97 7.19 8.43 -5.83
CA ALA A 97 6.60 9.62 -5.23
C ALA A 97 7.34 10.91 -5.64
N GLU A 98 8.67 10.89 -5.72
CA GLU A 98 9.49 12.00 -6.21
C GLU A 98 9.16 12.41 -7.66
N HIS A 99 8.65 11.45 -8.46
CA HIS A 99 8.20 11.67 -9.84
C HIS A 99 6.68 11.87 -9.98
N GLY A 100 5.93 11.94 -8.88
CA GLY A 100 4.46 12.06 -8.91
C GLY A 100 3.74 10.78 -9.38
N LEU A 101 4.43 9.63 -9.32
CA LEU A 101 3.95 8.32 -9.78
C LEU A 101 3.64 7.36 -8.61
N GLY A 102 3.66 7.84 -7.36
CA GLY A 102 3.55 6.98 -6.19
C GLY A 102 2.28 6.13 -6.15
N GLU A 103 1.12 6.71 -6.48
CA GLU A 103 -0.15 5.97 -6.52
C GLU A 103 -0.20 4.98 -7.69
N ALA A 104 0.23 5.39 -8.90
CA ALA A 104 0.25 4.51 -10.06
C ALA A 104 1.18 3.30 -9.82
N TYR A 105 2.34 3.55 -9.20
CA TYR A 105 3.26 2.49 -8.81
C TYR A 105 2.65 1.55 -7.76
N SER A 106 1.98 2.11 -6.75
CA SER A 106 1.34 1.33 -5.68
C SER A 106 0.26 0.40 -6.24
N ASP A 107 -0.66 0.92 -7.07
CA ASP A 107 -1.68 0.09 -7.75
C ASP A 107 -1.05 -1.01 -8.60
N ALA A 108 -0.01 -0.68 -9.39
CA ALA A 108 0.69 -1.65 -10.21
C ALA A 108 1.37 -2.75 -9.38
N MET A 109 1.94 -2.42 -8.21
CA MET A 109 2.52 -3.40 -7.28
C MET A 109 1.47 -4.35 -6.70
N PHE A 110 0.33 -3.83 -6.26
CA PHE A 110 -0.78 -4.67 -5.80
C PHE A 110 -1.27 -5.62 -6.90
N ARG A 111 -1.43 -5.14 -8.13
CA ARG A 111 -1.84 -5.96 -9.28
C ARG A 111 -0.81 -7.02 -9.63
N ALA A 112 0.48 -6.68 -9.60
CA ALA A 112 1.56 -7.64 -9.83
C ALA A 112 1.48 -8.80 -8.83
N PHE A 113 1.26 -8.51 -7.56
CA PHE A 113 1.18 -9.52 -6.51
C PHE A 113 -0.15 -10.30 -6.53
N PHE A 114 -1.29 -9.60 -6.48
CA PHE A 114 -2.60 -10.22 -6.26
C PHE A 114 -3.33 -10.69 -7.52
N GLN A 115 -2.98 -10.18 -8.69
CA GLN A 115 -3.64 -10.55 -9.95
C GLN A 115 -2.71 -11.33 -10.89
N GLN A 116 -1.40 -11.05 -10.86
CA GLN A 116 -0.42 -11.64 -11.76
C GLN A 116 0.47 -12.70 -11.11
N ASP A 117 0.32 -12.92 -9.79
CA ASP A 117 1.11 -13.90 -9.01
C ASP A 117 2.63 -13.70 -9.14
N ARG A 118 3.08 -12.44 -9.18
CA ARG A 118 4.50 -12.07 -9.32
C ARG A 118 5.12 -11.86 -7.93
N ASN A 119 6.36 -12.31 -7.77
CA ASN A 119 7.10 -12.12 -6.51
C ASN A 119 7.65 -10.69 -6.39
N ILE A 120 6.92 -9.81 -5.72
CA ILE A 120 7.28 -8.40 -5.51
C ILE A 120 8.48 -8.18 -4.58
N GLY A 121 9.10 -9.22 -4.05
CA GLY A 121 10.38 -9.18 -3.34
C GLY A 121 11.58 -9.31 -4.26
N GLU A 122 11.38 -9.67 -5.53
CA GLU A 122 12.44 -9.81 -6.54
C GLU A 122 12.72 -8.49 -7.25
N ASP A 123 13.99 -8.11 -7.32
CA ASP A 123 14.42 -6.83 -7.91
C ASP A 123 13.91 -6.66 -9.35
N GLU A 124 13.99 -7.70 -10.18
CA GLU A 124 13.53 -7.63 -11.58
C GLU A 124 12.00 -7.41 -11.68
N VAL A 125 11.21 -8.01 -10.77
CA VAL A 125 9.76 -7.78 -10.73
C VAL A 125 9.46 -6.34 -10.34
N ILE A 126 10.14 -5.80 -9.32
CA ILE A 126 10.00 -4.41 -8.89
C ILE A 126 10.38 -3.46 -10.02
N ILE A 127 11.49 -3.73 -10.69
CA ILE A 127 11.97 -2.93 -11.82
C ILE A 127 10.95 -2.91 -12.96
N ASP A 128 10.44 -4.08 -13.36
CA ASP A 128 9.46 -4.19 -14.43
C ASP A 128 8.18 -3.41 -14.12
N VAL A 129 7.68 -3.54 -12.87
CA VAL A 129 6.49 -2.79 -12.42
C VAL A 129 6.76 -1.29 -12.45
N ALA A 130 7.89 -0.85 -11.93
CA ALA A 130 8.27 0.56 -11.91
C ALA A 130 8.41 1.17 -13.32
N VAL A 131 9.04 0.43 -14.23
CA VAL A 131 9.16 0.85 -15.65
C VAL A 131 7.80 0.92 -16.33
N SER A 132 6.88 -0.01 -16.00
CA SER A 132 5.53 -0.02 -16.59
C SER A 132 4.71 1.24 -16.28
N VAL A 133 5.02 1.92 -15.18
CA VAL A 133 4.38 3.18 -14.78
C VAL A 133 5.15 4.43 -15.19
N GLY A 134 6.30 4.28 -15.88
CA GLY A 134 7.05 5.38 -16.47
C GLY A 134 8.34 5.77 -15.76
N LEU A 135 8.81 4.98 -14.78
CA LEU A 135 10.14 5.21 -14.19
C LEU A 135 11.25 4.67 -15.09
N GLU A 136 12.39 5.35 -15.09
CA GLU A 136 13.57 4.91 -15.83
C GLU A 136 14.24 3.72 -15.12
N ARG A 137 14.53 2.65 -15.87
CA ARG A 137 15.15 1.42 -15.33
C ARG A 137 16.43 1.70 -14.53
N ALA A 138 17.29 2.57 -15.02
CA ALA A 138 18.56 2.89 -14.35
C ALA A 138 18.32 3.53 -12.97
N ASP A 139 17.33 4.40 -12.85
CA ASP A 139 17.00 5.07 -11.60
C ASP A 139 16.38 4.08 -10.58
N VAL A 140 15.57 3.13 -11.05
CA VAL A 140 15.01 2.07 -10.21
C VAL A 140 16.11 1.14 -9.69
N VAL A 141 17.05 0.73 -10.53
CA VAL A 141 18.21 -0.08 -10.11
C VAL A 141 19.05 0.68 -9.07
N ALA A 142 19.29 1.97 -9.28
CA ALA A 142 20.01 2.80 -8.32
C ALA A 142 19.23 2.94 -7.00
N ALA A 143 17.90 3.09 -7.06
CA ALA A 143 17.04 3.17 -5.87
C ALA A 143 17.10 1.89 -5.03
N LEU A 144 17.06 0.71 -5.67
CA LEU A 144 17.17 -0.59 -4.99
C LEU A 144 18.53 -0.82 -4.32
N ALA A 145 19.60 -0.21 -4.86
CA ALA A 145 20.96 -0.28 -4.30
C ALA A 145 21.26 0.82 -3.26
N SER A 146 20.31 1.73 -3.01
CA SER A 146 20.54 2.92 -2.19
C SER A 146 20.39 2.65 -0.70
N GLU A 147 21.49 2.75 0.06
CA GLU A 147 21.48 2.67 1.52
C GLU A 147 20.69 3.83 2.16
N ASP A 148 20.65 5.01 1.53
CA ASP A 148 19.87 6.15 2.00
C ASP A 148 18.36 5.88 1.91
N ARG A 149 17.90 5.25 0.82
CA ARG A 149 16.49 4.86 0.69
C ARG A 149 16.12 3.73 1.65
N ARG A 150 17.02 2.81 1.89
CA ARG A 150 16.83 1.77 2.91
C ARG A 150 16.65 2.38 4.30
N ARG A 151 17.56 3.26 4.70
CA ARG A 151 17.46 3.97 5.98
C ARG A 151 16.15 4.76 6.08
N ARG A 152 15.77 5.47 5.02
CA ARG A 152 14.50 6.20 4.98
C ARG A 152 13.29 5.28 5.12
N GLN A 153 13.33 4.08 4.53
CA GLN A 153 12.28 3.08 4.71
C GLN A 153 12.17 2.64 6.18
N ASP A 154 13.29 2.41 6.86
CA ASP A 154 13.31 2.08 8.28
C ASP A 154 12.74 3.23 9.13
N GLU A 155 13.09 4.47 8.82
CA GLU A 155 12.57 5.68 9.46
C GLU A 155 11.06 5.85 9.23
N ASP A 156 10.56 5.61 8.02
CA ASP A 156 9.14 5.65 7.68
C ASP A 156 8.34 4.57 8.44
N GLN A 157 8.89 3.36 8.55
CA GLN A 157 8.29 2.29 9.34
C GLN A 157 8.24 2.69 10.83
N GLU A 158 9.33 3.22 11.37
CA GLU A 158 9.38 3.68 12.76
C GLU A 158 8.40 4.84 13.01
N PHE A 159 8.31 5.79 12.10
CA PHE A 159 7.36 6.91 12.15
C PHE A 159 5.91 6.40 12.16
N ALA A 160 5.57 5.49 11.27
CA ALA A 160 4.23 4.90 11.21
C ALA A 160 3.84 4.24 12.54
N VAL A 161 4.75 3.43 13.11
CA VAL A 161 4.49 2.70 14.37
C VAL A 161 4.51 3.61 15.59
N LYS A 162 5.60 4.39 15.78
CA LYS A 162 5.86 5.09 17.03
C LYS A 162 5.22 6.48 17.11
N THR A 163 5.13 7.17 15.97
CA THR A 163 4.62 8.55 15.93
C THR A 163 3.15 8.60 15.56
N VAL A 164 2.74 7.87 14.52
CA VAL A 164 1.36 7.86 14.05
C VAL A 164 0.51 6.85 14.82
N GLY A 165 1.10 5.76 15.30
CA GLY A 165 0.41 4.70 16.04
C GLY A 165 -0.31 3.70 15.13
N VAL A 166 0.16 3.53 13.88
CA VAL A 166 -0.38 2.52 12.97
C VAL A 166 -0.12 1.14 13.54
N SER A 167 -1.16 0.33 13.67
CA SER A 167 -1.09 -1.06 14.15
C SER A 167 -1.75 -2.06 13.19
N ALA A 168 -2.41 -1.56 12.16
CA ALA A 168 -3.06 -2.36 11.13
C ALA A 168 -3.12 -1.57 9.82
N VAL A 169 -3.18 -2.25 8.70
CA VAL A 169 -3.35 -1.65 7.38
C VAL A 169 -4.50 -2.34 6.60
N PRO A 170 -5.19 -1.60 5.71
CA PRO A 170 -5.01 -0.18 5.42
C PRO A 170 -5.37 0.70 6.61
N SER A 171 -4.69 1.84 6.76
CA SER A 171 -5.06 2.90 7.70
C SER A 171 -5.00 4.25 6.99
N PHE A 172 -5.95 5.11 7.26
CA PHE A 172 -6.06 6.44 6.67
C PHE A 172 -5.80 7.50 7.73
N ARG A 173 -4.98 8.50 7.41
CA ARG A 173 -4.76 9.65 8.28
C ARG A 173 -5.12 10.94 7.57
N VAL A 174 -6.09 11.66 8.14
CA VAL A 174 -6.59 12.94 7.63
C VAL A 174 -6.60 13.93 8.78
N ASP A 175 -5.96 15.07 8.61
CA ASP A 175 -5.85 16.11 9.66
C ASP A 175 -5.43 15.52 11.03
N GLY A 176 -4.37 14.69 11.04
CA GLY A 176 -3.85 14.05 12.24
C GLY A 176 -4.69 12.89 12.80
N ARG A 177 -5.92 12.69 12.34
CA ARG A 177 -6.80 11.60 12.78
C ARG A 177 -6.52 10.33 12.01
N LEU A 178 -6.12 9.27 12.71
CA LEU A 178 -5.88 7.93 12.14
C LEU A 178 -7.16 7.07 12.23
N VAL A 179 -7.55 6.46 11.11
CA VAL A 179 -8.70 5.54 11.02
C VAL A 179 -8.26 4.26 10.32
N PRO A 180 -8.18 3.12 11.05
CA PRO A 180 -7.80 1.84 10.48
C PRO A 180 -8.98 1.14 9.82
N GLY A 181 -8.69 0.27 8.84
CA GLY A 181 -9.62 -0.68 8.23
C GLY A 181 -10.02 -0.33 6.80
N VAL A 182 -10.78 -1.23 6.21
CA VAL A 182 -11.30 -1.08 4.85
C VAL A 182 -12.46 -0.09 4.87
N LEU A 183 -12.23 1.11 4.35
CA LEU A 183 -13.22 2.16 4.23
C LEU A 183 -13.74 2.23 2.80
N ASP A 184 -15.05 2.43 2.63
CA ASP A 184 -15.61 2.76 1.33
C ASP A 184 -15.46 4.26 1.01
N ALA A 185 -15.74 4.63 -0.22
CA ALA A 185 -15.59 6.01 -0.69
C ALA A 185 -16.46 7.01 0.08
N GLU A 186 -17.63 6.59 0.59
CA GLU A 186 -18.51 7.45 1.38
C GLU A 186 -17.90 7.77 2.75
N HIS A 187 -17.34 6.75 3.42
CA HIS A 187 -16.64 6.95 4.69
C HIS A 187 -15.40 7.83 4.52
N LEU A 188 -14.59 7.59 3.47
CA LEU A 188 -13.43 8.43 3.15
C LEU A 188 -13.83 9.87 2.86
N THR A 189 -14.90 10.08 2.10
CA THR A 189 -15.43 11.41 1.81
C THR A 189 -15.86 12.14 3.08
N ARG A 190 -16.56 11.47 3.99
CA ARG A 190 -16.93 12.06 5.29
C ARG A 190 -15.73 12.45 6.14
N LEU A 191 -14.68 11.63 6.17
CA LEU A 191 -13.44 11.96 6.90
C LEU A 191 -12.79 13.25 6.39
N VAL A 192 -12.74 13.42 5.07
CA VAL A 192 -12.22 14.63 4.43
C VAL A 192 -13.10 15.83 4.74
N ASP A 193 -14.43 15.70 4.60
CA ASP A 193 -15.38 16.78 4.89
C ASP A 193 -15.32 17.24 6.35
N GLU A 194 -15.17 16.30 7.29
CA GLU A 194 -14.98 16.59 8.72
C GLU A 194 -13.66 17.33 8.99
N ALA A 195 -12.58 17.00 8.25
CA ALA A 195 -11.30 17.71 8.38
C ALA A 195 -11.41 19.15 7.87
N VAL A 196 -11.98 19.34 6.68
CA VAL A 196 -12.22 20.69 6.12
C VAL A 196 -13.08 21.55 7.04
N ALA A 197 -14.12 20.99 7.64
CA ALA A 197 -15.00 21.72 8.54
C ALA A 197 -14.33 22.14 9.87
N ARG A 198 -13.23 21.48 10.28
CA ARG A 198 -12.44 21.89 11.46
C ARG A 198 -11.47 23.03 11.19
N GLU A 199 -11.06 23.20 9.93
CA GLU A 199 -10.12 24.26 9.51
C GLU A 199 -10.84 25.58 9.16
N ALA A 200 -12.18 25.54 9.02
CA ALA A 200 -13.01 26.70 8.65
C ALA A 200 -13.50 27.47 9.87
#